data_b52e59f0e431fec09cc406e1c4b6b054
#
_entry.id   b52e59f0e431fec09cc406e1c4b6b054
#
_cell.length_a   1.000
_cell.length_b   1.000
_cell.length_c   1.000
_cell.angle_alpha   90.00
_cell.angle_beta   90.00
_cell.angle_gamma   90.00
#
_symmetry.space_group_name_H-M   'P 1'
#
loop_
_entity.id
_entity.type
_entity.pdbx_description
1 polymer ?
#
loop_
_entity_poly.entity_id
_entity_poly.type
_entity_poly.pdbx_seq_one_letter_code
_entity_poly.pdbx_strand_id
1 'polypeptide(L)'
;MNMKKVYYWTLILCLLTTLGSCSQKQDHKGKKPLVEVSGKFLYQEDLQGALPLNLSSDDSVLFAESYIRNWIEDALLFDKAEDNVRDSERIKELVENYRKALVMHVYQEELVKQRLSEEITSAEVEKYYEENKSLFVLENPIVKGVFIKVPLQSSGLADVRRWYKKNTQDAIEKLEKYSLRNAVTYDYFNDQWRPLEEIEAMIPSKNWDLGNSYLKQNRNIELKDTAFHYFLHIEDYLGEGEQRPLDFAQEEIKEILINLKRVDFVNRVKEDLFRQASGKNEIIYYYLNSDE
;
A
#
# COMPACT_ATOMS: atom_id res chain seq x y z
N MET A 1 5.52 -37.55 78.30
CA MET A 1 5.84 -37.28 76.90
C MET A 1 5.91 -35.77 76.72
N ASN A 2 7.14 -35.20 76.42
CA ASN A 2 7.42 -33.78 76.64
C ASN A 2 6.73 -32.94 75.57
N MET A 3 5.71 -32.16 75.92
CA MET A 3 4.95 -31.21 75.06
C MET A 3 5.87 -30.26 74.29
N LYS A 4 7.03 -29.90 74.80
CA LYS A 4 8.02 -29.05 74.10
C LYS A 4 8.62 -29.70 72.80
N LYS A 5 8.77 -31.05 72.82
CA LYS A 5 9.27 -31.77 71.60
C LYS A 5 8.20 -31.85 70.49
N VAL A 6 6.92 -31.93 70.87
CA VAL A 6 5.82 -31.94 69.90
C VAL A 6 5.70 -30.55 69.21
N TYR A 7 5.87 -29.46 69.94
CA TYR A 7 5.83 -28.10 69.43
C TYR A 7 7.02 -27.83 68.44
N TYR A 8 8.20 -28.34 68.74
CA TYR A 8 9.32 -28.22 67.83
C TYR A 8 9.12 -29.03 66.53
N TRP A 9 8.52 -30.19 66.60
CA TRP A 9 8.24 -31.01 65.42
C TRP A 9 7.12 -30.40 64.56
N THR A 10 6.08 -29.80 65.14
CA THR A 10 5.03 -29.09 64.40
C THR A 10 5.54 -27.80 63.77
N LEU A 11 6.49 -27.08 64.39
CA LEU A 11 7.08 -25.87 63.85
C LEU A 11 8.03 -26.20 62.70
N ILE A 12 8.80 -27.31 62.77
CA ILE A 12 9.60 -27.78 61.67
C ILE A 12 8.77 -28.32 60.51
N LEU A 13 7.64 -28.98 60.77
CA LEU A 13 6.74 -29.47 59.72
C LEU A 13 6.03 -28.29 59.01
N CYS A 14 5.65 -27.22 59.70
CA CYS A 14 5.11 -25.99 59.07
C CYS A 14 6.15 -25.22 58.25
N LEU A 15 7.43 -25.25 58.64
CA LEU A 15 8.51 -24.58 57.91
C LEU A 15 8.90 -25.31 56.61
N LEU A 16 8.67 -26.63 56.55
CA LEU A 16 8.92 -27.46 55.35
C LEU A 16 7.82 -27.34 54.27
N THR A 17 6.63 -26.86 54.64
CA THR A 17 5.53 -26.71 53.67
C THR A 17 5.57 -25.40 52.90
N THR A 18 6.42 -24.42 53.27
CA THR A 18 6.54 -23.12 52.58
C THR A 18 7.56 -23.11 51.46
N LEU A 19 8.30 -24.19 51.20
CA LEU A 19 9.28 -24.28 50.11
C LEU A 19 8.75 -24.91 48.81
N GLY A 20 7.46 -25.18 48.74
CA GLY A 20 6.76 -25.51 47.50
C GLY A 20 6.48 -24.26 46.69
N SER A 21 7.50 -23.49 46.31
CA SER A 21 7.36 -22.48 45.28
C SER A 21 7.00 -23.22 43.99
N CYS A 22 5.69 -23.30 43.71
CA CYS A 22 5.22 -23.67 42.38
C CYS A 22 5.82 -22.68 41.39
N SER A 23 6.88 -23.11 40.71
CA SER A 23 7.25 -22.55 39.42
C SER A 23 6.02 -22.71 38.51
N GLN A 24 5.20 -21.68 38.44
CA GLN A 24 4.08 -21.60 37.55
C GLN A 24 4.66 -21.68 36.16
N LYS A 25 4.60 -22.86 35.53
CA LYS A 25 5.00 -23.00 34.12
C LYS A 25 4.11 -22.03 33.34
N GLN A 26 4.73 -20.95 32.90
CA GLN A 26 4.06 -19.96 32.08
C GLN A 26 3.65 -20.66 30.78
N ASP A 27 2.36 -20.63 30.47
CA ASP A 27 1.83 -21.23 29.25
C ASP A 27 2.23 -20.37 28.05
N HIS A 28 3.20 -20.84 27.29
CA HIS A 28 3.68 -20.18 26.08
C HIS A 28 2.76 -20.37 24.85
N LYS A 29 1.54 -20.91 25.06
CA LYS A 29 0.55 -21.14 23.97
C LYS A 29 1.13 -21.88 22.75
N GLY A 30 2.01 -22.86 23.00
CA GLY A 30 2.64 -23.66 21.97
C GLY A 30 3.84 -23.02 21.27
N LYS A 31 4.18 -21.76 21.59
CA LYS A 31 5.38 -21.09 21.06
C LYS A 31 6.63 -21.55 21.78
N LYS A 32 7.77 -21.51 21.08
CA LYS A 32 9.07 -21.87 21.65
C LYS A 32 9.84 -20.63 22.10
N PRO A 33 10.03 -20.42 23.42
CA PRO A 33 10.81 -19.28 23.91
C PRO A 33 12.28 -19.44 23.55
N LEU A 34 12.90 -18.36 23.02
CA LEU A 34 14.34 -18.25 22.75
C LEU A 34 15.07 -17.52 23.88
N VAL A 35 14.48 -16.42 24.35
CA VAL A 35 15.07 -15.55 25.37
C VAL A 35 13.96 -15.04 26.28
N GLU A 36 14.28 -14.87 27.55
CA GLU A 36 13.46 -14.21 28.55
C GLU A 36 14.22 -13.03 29.16
N VAL A 37 13.57 -11.87 29.25
CA VAL A 37 14.05 -10.67 29.94
C VAL A 37 12.90 -10.09 30.76
N SER A 38 13.07 -10.05 32.07
CA SER A 38 12.07 -9.48 33.01
C SER A 38 10.64 -10.02 32.81
N GLY A 39 10.51 -11.33 32.54
CA GLY A 39 9.19 -11.96 32.28
C GLY A 39 8.62 -11.72 30.86
N LYS A 40 9.34 -11.02 29.99
CA LYS A 40 9.01 -10.89 28.55
C LYS A 40 9.77 -11.93 27.75
N PHE A 41 9.13 -12.52 26.76
CA PHE A 41 9.70 -13.62 25.99
C PHE A 41 9.82 -13.25 24.51
N LEU A 42 10.97 -13.54 23.93
CA LEU A 42 11.17 -13.63 22.49
C LEU A 42 10.97 -15.08 22.08
N TYR A 43 10.14 -15.31 21.07
CA TYR A 43 9.87 -16.66 20.59
C TYR A 43 10.58 -16.96 19.27
N GLN A 44 10.78 -18.25 19.00
CA GLN A 44 11.39 -18.71 17.75
C GLN A 44 10.59 -18.28 16.52
N GLU A 45 9.27 -18.27 16.65
CA GLU A 45 8.35 -17.86 15.61
C GLU A 45 8.49 -16.37 15.26
N ASP A 46 8.77 -15.51 16.23
CA ASP A 46 8.99 -14.08 16.03
C ASP A 46 10.28 -13.83 15.24
N LEU A 47 11.38 -14.56 15.60
CA LEU A 47 12.64 -14.53 14.85
C LEU A 47 12.47 -15.05 13.43
N GLN A 48 11.75 -16.16 13.23
CA GLN A 48 11.50 -16.73 11.91
C GLN A 48 10.69 -15.77 11.03
N GLY A 49 9.71 -15.08 11.60
CA GLY A 49 8.90 -14.08 10.89
C GLY A 49 9.68 -12.81 10.49
N ALA A 50 10.77 -12.50 11.21
CA ALA A 50 11.62 -11.35 10.95
C ALA A 50 12.77 -11.65 9.96
N LEU A 51 13.10 -12.93 9.72
CA LEU A 51 14.19 -13.34 8.83
C LEU A 51 13.87 -12.95 7.37
N PRO A 52 14.74 -12.17 6.70
CA PRO A 52 14.60 -11.90 5.27
C PRO A 52 14.69 -13.17 4.42
N LEU A 53 13.95 -13.18 3.32
CA LEU A 53 14.02 -14.27 2.34
C LEU A 53 15.38 -14.25 1.62
N ASN A 54 15.94 -15.44 1.31
CA ASN A 54 17.17 -15.62 0.52
C ASN A 54 18.49 -15.19 1.18
N LEU A 55 18.60 -15.24 2.50
CA LEU A 55 19.87 -15.12 3.18
C LEU A 55 20.72 -16.41 3.06
N SER A 56 22.04 -16.27 3.03
CA SER A 56 22.94 -17.42 3.21
C SER A 56 22.83 -17.98 4.64
N SER A 57 23.32 -19.21 4.87
CA SER A 57 23.32 -19.80 6.21
C SER A 57 24.05 -18.92 7.22
N ASP A 58 25.22 -18.39 6.84
CA ASP A 58 26.06 -17.59 7.72
C ASP A 58 25.44 -16.22 8.02
N ASP A 59 24.84 -15.57 7.00
CA ASP A 59 24.12 -14.30 7.16
C ASP A 59 22.87 -14.48 8.03
N SER A 60 22.20 -15.64 7.94
CA SER A 60 21.03 -15.94 8.78
C SER A 60 21.41 -16.07 10.25
N VAL A 61 22.57 -16.64 10.57
CA VAL A 61 23.09 -16.73 11.95
C VAL A 61 23.44 -15.35 12.49
N LEU A 62 24.16 -14.55 11.72
CA LEU A 62 24.52 -13.17 12.10
C LEU A 62 23.27 -12.30 12.31
N PHE A 63 22.28 -12.44 11.43
CA PHE A 63 21.00 -11.74 11.58
C PHE A 63 20.30 -12.15 12.88
N ALA A 64 20.20 -13.46 13.16
CA ALA A 64 19.54 -13.98 14.35
C ALA A 64 20.21 -13.47 15.64
N GLU A 65 21.55 -13.50 15.71
CA GLU A 65 22.32 -12.98 16.85
C GLU A 65 22.05 -11.46 17.06
N SER A 66 22.09 -10.69 15.98
CA SER A 66 21.82 -9.25 16.03
C SER A 66 20.37 -8.96 16.44
N TYR A 67 19.40 -9.69 15.88
CA TYR A 67 17.98 -9.55 16.21
C TYR A 67 17.71 -9.84 17.68
N ILE A 68 18.26 -10.97 18.20
CA ILE A 68 18.11 -11.34 19.61
C ILE A 68 18.73 -10.28 20.53
N ARG A 69 19.93 -9.80 20.18
CA ARG A 69 20.61 -8.74 20.97
C ARG A 69 19.77 -7.47 21.02
N ASN A 70 19.32 -6.97 19.87
CA ASN A 70 18.50 -5.77 19.79
C ASN A 70 17.22 -5.92 20.60
N TRP A 71 16.56 -7.07 20.51
CA TRP A 71 15.37 -7.35 21.29
C TRP A 71 15.62 -7.30 22.80
N ILE A 72 16.76 -7.86 23.28
CA ILE A 72 17.16 -7.81 24.68
C ILE A 72 17.40 -6.36 25.12
N GLU A 73 18.15 -5.59 24.33
CA GLU A 73 18.45 -4.18 24.61
C GLU A 73 17.17 -3.34 24.67
N ASP A 74 16.27 -3.53 23.73
CA ASP A 74 14.96 -2.85 23.69
C ASP A 74 14.08 -3.24 24.90
N ALA A 75 14.04 -4.52 25.28
CA ALA A 75 13.27 -4.98 26.43
C ALA A 75 13.79 -4.35 27.73
N LEU A 76 15.11 -4.32 27.91
CA LEU A 76 15.75 -3.70 29.11
C LEU A 76 15.53 -2.17 29.12
N LEU A 77 15.65 -1.51 27.96
CA LEU A 77 15.44 -0.08 27.84
C LEU A 77 13.97 0.26 28.13
N PHE A 78 13.03 -0.54 27.61
CA PHE A 78 11.61 -0.35 27.84
C PHE A 78 11.25 -0.47 29.34
N ASP A 79 11.75 -1.50 30.04
CA ASP A 79 11.53 -1.66 31.48
C ASP A 79 12.06 -0.44 32.25
N LYS A 80 13.26 0.03 31.86
CA LYS A 80 13.84 1.21 32.50
C LYS A 80 13.05 2.50 32.18
N ALA A 81 12.55 2.62 30.97
CA ALA A 81 11.71 3.75 30.56
C ALA A 81 10.37 3.74 31.29
N GLU A 82 9.72 2.58 31.42
CA GLU A 82 8.44 2.42 32.12
C GLU A 82 8.52 2.87 33.59
N ASP A 83 9.63 2.54 34.28
CA ASP A 83 9.90 2.97 35.65
C ASP A 83 10.15 4.49 35.79
N ASN A 84 10.67 5.15 34.75
CA ASN A 84 11.13 6.54 34.81
C ASN A 84 10.22 7.54 34.10
N VAL A 85 9.28 7.10 33.27
CA VAL A 85 8.35 8.00 32.58
C VAL A 85 7.28 8.48 33.56
N ARG A 86 7.28 9.78 33.82
CA ARG A 86 6.35 10.41 34.78
C ARG A 86 4.93 10.62 34.23
N ASP A 87 4.76 10.57 32.92
CA ASP A 87 3.50 10.90 32.23
C ASP A 87 2.74 9.64 31.80
N SER A 88 2.64 8.67 32.70
CA SER A 88 1.98 7.38 32.43
C SER A 88 0.49 7.54 32.08
N GLU A 89 -0.19 8.52 32.67
CA GLU A 89 -1.63 8.77 32.38
C GLU A 89 -1.83 9.28 30.97
N ARG A 90 -0.97 10.20 30.51
CA ARG A 90 -1.02 10.70 29.12
C ARG A 90 -0.74 9.58 28.12
N ILE A 91 0.19 8.69 28.42
CA ILE A 91 0.48 7.53 27.56
C ILE A 91 -0.73 6.60 27.49
N LYS A 92 -1.37 6.31 28.62
CA LYS A 92 -2.60 5.52 28.67
C LYS A 92 -3.72 6.15 27.84
N GLU A 93 -3.92 7.45 27.97
CA GLU A 93 -4.91 8.18 27.18
C GLU A 93 -4.61 8.08 25.68
N LEU A 94 -3.35 8.26 25.25
CA LEU A 94 -2.94 8.12 23.85
C LEU A 94 -3.18 6.70 23.33
N VAL A 95 -2.84 5.68 24.10
CA VAL A 95 -3.07 4.27 23.75
C VAL A 95 -4.57 3.96 23.61
N GLU A 96 -5.41 4.43 24.56
CA GLU A 96 -6.86 4.23 24.47
C GLU A 96 -7.48 4.98 23.30
N ASN A 97 -7.03 6.19 23.00
CA ASN A 97 -7.49 6.94 21.84
C ASN A 97 -7.11 6.24 20.55
N TYR A 98 -5.87 5.73 20.45
CA TYR A 98 -5.42 4.95 19.30
C TYR A 98 -6.19 3.64 19.15
N ARG A 99 -6.38 2.90 20.25
CA ARG A 99 -7.20 1.68 20.26
C ARG A 99 -8.62 1.94 19.78
N LYS A 100 -9.26 3.00 20.27
CA LYS A 100 -10.61 3.40 19.85
C LYS A 100 -10.65 3.72 18.35
N ALA A 101 -9.67 4.50 17.85
CA ALA A 101 -9.58 4.83 16.42
C ALA A 101 -9.40 3.57 15.55
N LEU A 102 -8.53 2.66 15.96
CA LEU A 102 -8.29 1.41 15.26
C LEU A 102 -9.52 0.50 15.22
N VAL A 103 -10.19 0.33 16.36
CA VAL A 103 -11.43 -0.49 16.43
C VAL A 103 -12.52 0.11 15.54
N MET A 104 -12.69 1.44 15.56
CA MET A 104 -13.65 2.09 14.69
C MET A 104 -13.29 1.93 13.21
N HIS A 105 -12.02 2.06 12.86
CA HIS A 105 -11.54 1.87 11.49
C HIS A 105 -11.83 0.45 10.99
N VAL A 106 -11.39 -0.56 11.74
CA VAL A 106 -11.62 -1.98 11.37
C VAL A 106 -13.12 -2.29 11.24
N TYR A 107 -13.94 -1.77 12.15
CA TYR A 107 -15.39 -1.96 12.08
C TYR A 107 -16.01 -1.29 10.84
N GLN A 108 -15.57 -0.07 10.50
CA GLN A 108 -16.03 0.62 9.30
C GLN A 108 -15.65 -0.12 8.02
N GLU A 109 -14.42 -0.62 7.93
CA GLU A 109 -13.96 -1.44 6.80
C GLU A 109 -14.81 -2.72 6.65
N GLU A 110 -15.09 -3.41 7.73
CA GLU A 110 -15.94 -4.60 7.70
C GLU A 110 -17.39 -4.28 7.29
N LEU A 111 -17.96 -3.16 7.75
CA LEU A 111 -19.29 -2.71 7.34
C LEU A 111 -19.33 -2.38 5.85
N VAL A 112 -18.34 -1.65 5.35
CA VAL A 112 -18.22 -1.31 3.92
C VAL A 112 -18.16 -2.61 3.12
N LYS A 113 -17.27 -3.52 3.46
CA LYS A 113 -17.12 -4.81 2.77
C LYS A 113 -18.39 -5.66 2.74
N GLN A 114 -19.18 -5.64 3.82
CA GLN A 114 -20.38 -6.46 3.93
C GLN A 114 -21.62 -5.84 3.27
N ARG A 115 -21.71 -4.52 3.20
CA ARG A 115 -22.99 -3.83 2.89
C ARG A 115 -22.92 -2.83 1.76
N LEU A 116 -21.72 -2.38 1.37
CA LEU A 116 -21.59 -1.41 0.29
C LEU A 116 -21.30 -2.13 -1.03
N SER A 117 -22.13 -1.87 -2.04
CA SER A 117 -21.78 -2.19 -3.42
C SER A 117 -20.80 -1.15 -3.95
N GLU A 118 -19.61 -1.59 -4.34
CA GLU A 118 -18.59 -0.73 -4.94
C GLU A 118 -18.74 -0.62 -6.46
N GLU A 119 -19.81 -1.16 -7.02
CA GLU A 119 -20.08 -1.06 -8.44
C GLU A 119 -20.36 0.40 -8.84
N ILE A 120 -19.56 0.91 -9.76
CA ILE A 120 -19.69 2.24 -10.35
C ILE A 120 -20.11 2.08 -11.81
N THR A 121 -21.22 2.68 -12.17
CA THR A 121 -21.73 2.66 -13.54
C THR A 121 -21.02 3.68 -14.42
N SER A 122 -20.96 3.41 -15.72
CA SER A 122 -20.41 4.37 -16.70
C SER A 122 -21.17 5.72 -16.68
N ALA A 123 -22.47 5.69 -16.40
CA ALA A 123 -23.28 6.92 -16.29
C ALA A 123 -22.88 7.79 -15.07
N GLU A 124 -22.50 7.16 -13.94
CA GLU A 124 -21.98 7.89 -12.78
C GLU A 124 -20.63 8.52 -13.09
N VAL A 125 -19.75 7.79 -13.79
CA VAL A 125 -18.43 8.28 -14.22
C VAL A 125 -18.59 9.49 -15.15
N GLU A 126 -19.42 9.37 -16.20
CA GLU A 126 -19.69 10.45 -17.15
C GLU A 126 -20.27 11.69 -16.47
N LYS A 127 -21.28 11.49 -15.61
CA LYS A 127 -21.90 12.58 -14.85
C LYS A 127 -20.85 13.29 -13.97
N TYR A 128 -20.04 12.55 -13.23
CA TYR A 128 -19.03 13.15 -12.36
C TYR A 128 -18.00 13.93 -13.17
N TYR A 129 -17.55 13.38 -14.30
CA TYR A 129 -16.63 14.06 -15.20
C TYR A 129 -17.22 15.38 -15.72
N GLU A 130 -18.46 15.38 -16.21
CA GLU A 130 -19.12 16.58 -16.74
C GLU A 130 -19.30 17.68 -15.68
N GLU A 131 -19.69 17.29 -14.46
CA GLU A 131 -19.89 18.21 -13.34
C GLU A 131 -18.57 18.78 -12.80
N ASN A 132 -17.44 18.11 -13.04
CA ASN A 132 -16.13 18.46 -12.47
C ASN A 132 -15.04 18.65 -13.53
N LYS A 133 -15.39 19.02 -14.76
CA LYS A 133 -14.45 19.17 -15.89
C LYS A 133 -13.21 19.97 -15.56
N SER A 134 -13.34 21.03 -14.78
CA SER A 134 -12.23 21.91 -14.40
C SER A 134 -11.16 21.21 -13.56
N LEU A 135 -11.47 20.06 -12.94
CA LEU A 135 -10.50 19.26 -12.19
C LEU A 135 -9.69 18.32 -13.09
N PHE A 136 -10.22 18.03 -14.29
CA PHE A 136 -9.60 17.10 -15.23
C PHE A 136 -8.84 17.85 -16.33
N VAL A 137 -7.74 18.46 -15.95
CA VAL A 137 -6.80 19.14 -16.84
C VAL A 137 -5.47 18.37 -16.83
N LEU A 138 -4.84 18.26 -17.97
CA LEU A 138 -3.57 17.57 -18.10
C LEU A 138 -2.43 18.35 -17.45
N GLU A 139 -1.72 17.75 -16.51
CA GLU A 139 -0.48 18.26 -15.95
C GLU A 139 0.70 17.98 -16.87
N ASN A 140 0.66 16.85 -17.57
CA ASN A 140 1.70 16.40 -18.52
C ASN A 140 1.05 15.95 -19.83
N PRO A 141 1.77 16.04 -20.94
CA PRO A 141 1.25 15.60 -22.24
C PRO A 141 0.95 14.10 -22.26
N ILE A 142 -0.10 13.74 -23.00
CA ILE A 142 -0.47 12.36 -23.30
C ILE A 142 -0.55 12.14 -24.80
N VAL A 143 -0.31 10.90 -25.21
CA VAL A 143 -0.24 10.52 -26.63
C VAL A 143 -0.99 9.22 -26.89
N LYS A 144 -1.52 9.07 -28.11
CA LYS A 144 -1.90 7.80 -28.72
C LYS A 144 -0.93 7.51 -29.85
N GLY A 145 -0.58 6.25 -30.09
CA GLY A 145 0.36 5.93 -31.14
C GLY A 145 0.92 4.52 -31.15
N VAL A 146 2.05 4.38 -31.81
CA VAL A 146 2.82 3.13 -31.81
C VAL A 146 4.30 3.44 -31.63
N PHE A 147 4.95 2.65 -30.79
CA PHE A 147 6.39 2.70 -30.57
C PHE A 147 7.03 1.35 -30.88
N ILE A 148 8.17 1.37 -31.59
CA ILE A 148 8.97 0.17 -31.83
C ILE A 148 10.45 0.45 -31.72
N LYS A 149 11.17 -0.36 -30.96
CA LYS A 149 12.62 -0.34 -30.78
C LYS A 149 13.23 -1.57 -31.45
N VAL A 150 14.15 -1.35 -32.38
CA VAL A 150 14.71 -2.42 -33.20
C VAL A 150 16.24 -2.32 -33.21
N PRO A 151 16.99 -3.43 -33.05
CA PRO A 151 18.45 -3.43 -33.19
C PRO A 151 18.88 -2.88 -34.55
N LEU A 152 20.01 -2.14 -34.61
CA LEU A 152 20.51 -1.52 -35.86
C LEU A 152 20.75 -2.51 -36.99
N GLN A 153 21.14 -3.74 -36.66
CA GLN A 153 21.50 -4.77 -37.65
C GLN A 153 20.29 -5.66 -38.03
N SER A 154 19.08 -5.35 -37.56
CA SER A 154 17.90 -6.11 -37.95
C SER A 154 17.58 -5.95 -39.44
N SER A 155 17.19 -7.06 -40.06
CA SER A 155 16.67 -7.03 -41.44
C SER A 155 15.30 -6.35 -41.51
N GLY A 156 14.94 -5.79 -42.67
CA GLY A 156 13.59 -5.25 -42.89
C GLY A 156 13.31 -3.87 -42.28
N LEU A 157 14.32 -3.10 -41.86
CA LEU A 157 14.14 -1.74 -41.31
C LEU A 157 13.46 -0.79 -42.33
N ALA A 158 13.66 -0.96 -43.63
CA ALA A 158 12.97 -0.18 -44.65
C ALA A 158 11.46 -0.41 -44.66
N ASP A 159 11.04 -1.63 -44.32
CA ASP A 159 9.62 -1.99 -44.18
C ASP A 159 9.03 -1.41 -42.92
N VAL A 160 9.73 -1.49 -41.78
CA VAL A 160 9.31 -0.83 -40.53
C VAL A 160 9.08 0.67 -40.77
N ARG A 161 10.01 1.37 -41.47
CA ARG A 161 9.85 2.80 -41.82
C ARG A 161 8.62 3.13 -42.65
N ARG A 162 8.08 2.16 -43.37
CA ARG A 162 6.84 2.35 -44.15
C ARG A 162 5.62 2.04 -43.32
N TRP A 163 5.70 1.06 -42.40
CA TRP A 163 4.54 0.58 -41.64
C TRP A 163 4.25 1.45 -40.42
N TYR A 164 5.27 1.85 -39.65
CA TYR A 164 5.03 2.59 -38.38
C TYR A 164 4.33 3.94 -38.59
N LYS A 165 4.38 4.50 -39.80
CA LYS A 165 3.74 5.78 -40.18
C LYS A 165 2.26 5.65 -40.51
N LYS A 166 1.72 4.42 -40.50
CA LYS A 166 0.37 4.13 -40.99
C LYS A 166 -0.45 3.49 -39.90
N ASN A 167 -1.60 4.11 -39.62
CA ASN A 167 -2.59 3.54 -38.71
C ASN A 167 -3.63 2.71 -39.49
N THR A 168 -3.16 1.74 -40.30
CA THR A 168 -4.02 0.80 -41.00
C THR A 168 -3.84 -0.59 -40.43
N GLN A 169 -4.91 -1.38 -40.41
CA GLN A 169 -4.89 -2.74 -39.86
C GLN A 169 -3.77 -3.60 -40.50
N ASP A 170 -3.58 -3.50 -41.83
CA ASP A 170 -2.50 -4.21 -42.52
C ASP A 170 -1.09 -3.80 -42.04
N ALA A 171 -0.87 -2.50 -41.76
CA ALA A 171 0.42 -2.03 -41.29
C ALA A 171 0.67 -2.45 -39.83
N ILE A 172 -0.36 -2.40 -39.01
CA ILE A 172 -0.33 -2.85 -37.58
C ILE A 172 0.03 -4.35 -37.54
N GLU A 173 -0.69 -5.19 -38.27
CA GLU A 173 -0.42 -6.64 -38.31
C GLU A 173 1.00 -6.97 -38.81
N LYS A 174 1.53 -6.19 -39.80
CA LYS A 174 2.89 -6.36 -40.28
C LYS A 174 3.93 -5.95 -39.23
N LEU A 175 3.71 -4.85 -38.51
CA LEU A 175 4.59 -4.42 -37.42
C LEU A 175 4.58 -5.43 -36.28
N GLU A 176 3.41 -5.92 -35.90
CA GLU A 176 3.25 -6.93 -34.86
C GLU A 176 4.00 -8.23 -35.23
N LYS A 177 3.77 -8.76 -36.43
CA LYS A 177 4.50 -9.96 -36.91
C LYS A 177 6.00 -9.76 -36.97
N TYR A 178 6.45 -8.55 -37.40
CA TYR A 178 7.86 -8.20 -37.44
C TYR A 178 8.45 -8.12 -36.04
N SER A 179 7.72 -7.49 -35.10
CA SER A 179 8.18 -7.25 -33.72
C SER A 179 8.49 -8.52 -32.98
N LEU A 180 7.68 -9.57 -33.15
CA LEU A 180 7.85 -10.87 -32.48
C LEU A 180 9.24 -11.51 -32.67
N ARG A 181 9.95 -11.15 -33.75
CA ARG A 181 11.24 -11.76 -34.11
C ARG A 181 12.41 -10.76 -34.10
N ASN A 182 12.14 -9.49 -34.29
CA ASN A 182 13.16 -8.51 -34.57
C ASN A 182 13.18 -7.30 -33.63
N ALA A 183 12.10 -7.01 -32.91
CA ALA A 183 12.06 -5.87 -32.05
C ALA A 183 12.45 -6.24 -30.60
N VAL A 184 13.05 -5.29 -29.89
CA VAL A 184 13.29 -5.37 -28.45
C VAL A 184 12.04 -4.91 -27.68
N THR A 185 11.35 -3.90 -28.25
CA THR A 185 10.10 -3.37 -27.68
C THR A 185 9.16 -3.06 -28.82
N TYR A 186 7.91 -3.40 -28.66
CA TYR A 186 6.81 -2.98 -29.51
C TYR A 186 5.64 -2.63 -28.59
N ASP A 187 5.14 -1.41 -28.70
CA ASP A 187 4.02 -0.92 -27.91
C ASP A 187 3.02 -0.24 -28.87
N TYR A 188 1.81 -0.79 -28.93
CA TYR A 188 0.70 -0.25 -29.69
C TYR A 188 -0.32 0.34 -28.73
N PHE A 189 -0.52 1.64 -28.80
CA PHE A 189 -1.41 2.40 -27.90
C PHE A 189 -2.29 3.41 -28.66
N ASN A 190 -2.70 3.08 -29.87
CA ASN A 190 -3.61 3.93 -30.65
C ASN A 190 -5.03 3.99 -30.07
N ASP A 191 -5.42 2.97 -29.33
CA ASP A 191 -6.74 2.83 -28.69
C ASP A 191 -6.78 3.35 -27.26
N GLN A 192 -5.61 3.67 -26.67
CA GLN A 192 -5.50 4.15 -25.29
C GLN A 192 -4.49 5.29 -25.16
N TRP A 193 -4.79 6.25 -24.30
CA TRP A 193 -3.86 7.32 -23.98
C TRP A 193 -2.73 6.80 -23.09
N ARG A 194 -1.50 7.26 -23.36
CA ARG A 194 -0.33 7.00 -22.55
C ARG A 194 0.36 8.32 -22.17
N PRO A 195 0.85 8.47 -20.94
CA PRO A 195 1.73 9.59 -20.61
C PRO A 195 2.93 9.64 -21.54
N LEU A 196 3.23 10.81 -22.09
CA LEU A 196 4.38 10.98 -22.99
C LEU A 196 5.69 10.60 -22.31
N GLU A 197 5.83 10.88 -21.02
CA GLU A 197 7.02 10.55 -20.24
C GLU A 197 7.32 9.04 -20.19
N GLU A 198 6.30 8.19 -20.25
CA GLU A 198 6.50 6.73 -20.33
C GLU A 198 7.15 6.31 -21.64
N ILE A 199 6.78 6.99 -22.74
CA ILE A 199 7.37 6.74 -24.04
C ILE A 199 8.79 7.32 -24.11
N GLU A 200 9.00 8.50 -23.55
CA GLU A 200 10.31 9.14 -23.44
C GLU A 200 11.31 8.27 -22.67
N ALA A 201 10.86 7.65 -21.57
CA ALA A 201 11.70 6.77 -20.76
C ALA A 201 12.23 5.53 -21.51
N MET A 202 11.57 5.13 -22.61
CA MET A 202 12.03 4.04 -23.47
C MET A 202 13.11 4.45 -24.46
N ILE A 203 13.37 5.75 -24.61
CA ILE A 203 14.34 6.34 -25.53
C ILE A 203 15.47 6.98 -24.73
N PRO A 204 16.76 6.71 -25.04
CA PRO A 204 17.86 7.35 -24.32
C PRO A 204 17.78 8.88 -24.36
N SER A 205 17.89 9.52 -23.21
CA SER A 205 17.71 10.98 -23.02
C SER A 205 18.57 11.84 -23.95
N LYS A 206 19.75 11.36 -24.36
CA LYS A 206 20.62 12.04 -25.31
C LYS A 206 20.02 12.17 -26.71
N ASN A 207 19.04 11.34 -27.03
CA ASN A 207 18.39 11.30 -28.34
C ASN A 207 17.03 11.96 -28.34
N TRP A 208 16.53 12.31 -27.15
CA TRP A 208 15.23 12.93 -26.95
C TRP A 208 15.41 14.38 -26.48
N ASP A 209 15.46 15.29 -27.44
CA ASP A 209 15.43 16.75 -27.20
C ASP A 209 14.31 17.37 -28.06
N LEU A 210 13.14 16.73 -27.98
CA LEU A 210 11.99 17.10 -28.80
C LEU A 210 10.97 17.79 -27.86
N GLY A 211 10.97 19.12 -27.89
CA GLY A 211 9.97 19.89 -27.12
C GLY A 211 8.52 19.62 -27.59
N ASN A 212 7.57 19.86 -26.71
CA ASN A 212 6.14 19.65 -26.95
C ASN A 212 5.63 20.27 -28.29
N SER A 213 6.16 21.44 -28.65
CA SER A 213 5.82 22.09 -29.92
C SER A 213 6.24 21.28 -31.16
N TYR A 214 7.36 20.57 -31.05
CA TYR A 214 7.87 19.72 -32.17
C TYR A 214 6.96 18.51 -32.32
N LEU A 215 6.53 17.88 -31.24
CA LEU A 215 5.69 16.68 -31.23
C LEU A 215 4.28 16.95 -31.79
N LYS A 216 3.73 18.14 -31.52
CA LYS A 216 2.45 18.58 -32.11
C LYS A 216 2.50 18.64 -33.65
N GLN A 217 3.67 18.96 -34.23
CA GLN A 217 3.83 19.14 -35.65
C GLN A 217 4.39 17.91 -36.37
N ASN A 218 5.15 17.07 -35.65
CA ASN A 218 5.85 15.93 -36.23
C ASN A 218 5.33 14.62 -35.68
N ARG A 219 4.42 14.01 -36.41
CA ARG A 219 3.75 12.75 -36.00
C ARG A 219 4.63 11.51 -36.11
N ASN A 220 5.71 11.58 -36.91
CA ASN A 220 6.59 10.45 -37.18
C ASN A 220 8.01 10.77 -36.75
N ILE A 221 8.48 10.09 -35.73
CA ILE A 221 9.78 10.30 -35.13
C ILE A 221 10.62 9.06 -35.36
N GLU A 222 11.80 9.25 -35.93
CA GLU A 222 12.80 8.20 -36.06
C GLU A 222 14.10 8.68 -35.41
N LEU A 223 14.55 7.97 -34.42
CA LEU A 223 15.79 8.21 -33.69
C LEU A 223 16.67 6.96 -33.78
N LYS A 224 17.96 7.14 -33.55
CA LYS A 224 18.91 6.02 -33.45
C LYS A 224 20.02 6.34 -32.46
N ASP A 225 20.53 5.32 -31.83
CA ASP A 225 21.78 5.38 -31.07
C ASP A 225 22.81 4.39 -31.63
N THR A 226 23.76 3.97 -30.82
CA THR A 226 24.81 3.02 -31.23
C THR A 226 24.34 1.59 -31.39
N ALA A 227 23.17 1.24 -30.89
CA ALA A 227 22.66 -0.12 -30.82
C ALA A 227 21.28 -0.31 -31.45
N PHE A 228 20.42 0.73 -31.43
CA PHE A 228 19.02 0.61 -31.79
C PHE A 228 18.52 1.72 -32.70
N HIS A 229 17.47 1.40 -33.47
CA HIS A 229 16.52 2.35 -34.03
C HIS A 229 15.28 2.43 -33.18
N TYR A 230 14.75 3.64 -33.03
CA TYR A 230 13.53 3.97 -32.32
C TYR A 230 12.57 4.62 -33.30
N PHE A 231 11.40 4.05 -33.47
CA PHE A 231 10.34 4.57 -34.33
C PHE A 231 9.13 4.86 -33.46
N LEU A 232 8.66 6.09 -33.46
CA LEU A 232 7.46 6.52 -32.75
C LEU A 232 6.53 7.20 -33.77
N HIS A 233 5.32 6.70 -33.85
CA HIS A 233 4.23 7.39 -34.52
C HIS A 233 3.23 7.88 -33.50
N ILE A 234 2.92 9.17 -33.56
CA ILE A 234 1.93 9.81 -32.69
C ILE A 234 0.66 10.01 -33.53
N GLU A 235 -0.37 9.26 -33.22
CA GLU A 235 -1.70 9.41 -33.85
C GLU A 235 -2.41 10.63 -33.27
N ASP A 236 -2.54 10.70 -31.93
CA ASP A 236 -3.12 11.81 -31.21
C ASP A 236 -2.17 12.34 -30.13
N TYR A 237 -2.26 13.63 -29.86
CA TYR A 237 -1.46 14.34 -28.85
C TYR A 237 -2.33 15.37 -28.14
N LEU A 238 -2.32 15.34 -26.82
CA LEU A 238 -2.87 16.37 -25.96
C LEU A 238 -1.75 16.90 -25.05
N GLY A 239 -1.64 18.22 -24.96
CA GLY A 239 -0.59 18.89 -24.20
C GLY A 239 -1.01 19.24 -22.79
N GLU A 240 -0.02 19.72 -22.03
CA GLU A 240 -0.24 20.34 -20.72
C GLU A 240 -1.29 21.46 -20.80
N GLY A 241 -2.19 21.53 -19.83
CA GLY A 241 -3.28 22.50 -19.76
C GLY A 241 -4.49 22.16 -20.64
N GLU A 242 -4.43 21.13 -21.50
CA GLU A 242 -5.57 20.70 -22.28
C GLU A 242 -6.54 19.83 -21.42
N GLN A 243 -7.80 19.73 -21.84
CA GLN A 243 -8.80 18.91 -21.16
C GLN A 243 -8.41 17.44 -21.21
N ARG A 244 -8.30 16.80 -20.04
CA ARG A 244 -8.03 15.37 -19.94
C ARG A 244 -9.23 14.56 -20.42
N PRO A 245 -9.08 13.66 -21.41
CA PRO A 245 -10.19 12.87 -21.94
C PRO A 245 -10.84 11.96 -20.89
N LEU A 246 -12.14 11.73 -21.02
CA LEU A 246 -12.89 10.87 -20.13
C LEU A 246 -12.32 9.43 -20.06
N ASP A 247 -11.96 8.85 -21.21
CA ASP A 247 -11.38 7.51 -21.29
C ASP A 247 -10.04 7.39 -20.56
N PHE A 248 -9.27 8.47 -20.49
CA PHE A 248 -8.03 8.52 -19.71
C PHE A 248 -8.28 8.77 -18.21
N ALA A 249 -9.30 9.54 -17.85
CA ALA A 249 -9.65 9.87 -16.47
C ALA A 249 -10.55 8.82 -15.79
N GLN A 250 -11.11 7.87 -16.53
CA GLN A 250 -12.19 6.99 -16.10
C GLN A 250 -11.86 6.18 -14.85
N GLU A 251 -10.67 5.59 -14.78
CA GLU A 251 -10.30 4.74 -13.62
C GLU A 251 -10.11 5.59 -12.34
N GLU A 252 -9.49 6.75 -12.47
CA GLU A 252 -9.37 7.70 -11.35
C GLU A 252 -10.74 8.16 -10.85
N ILE A 253 -11.66 8.46 -11.77
CA ILE A 253 -13.04 8.85 -11.42
C ILE A 253 -13.76 7.71 -10.69
N LYS A 254 -13.59 6.47 -11.12
CA LYS A 254 -14.16 5.32 -10.41
C LYS A 254 -13.66 5.21 -8.98
N GLU A 255 -12.36 5.37 -8.76
CA GLU A 255 -11.77 5.37 -7.42
C GLU A 255 -12.31 6.52 -6.56
N ILE A 256 -12.43 7.72 -7.11
CA ILE A 256 -13.03 8.86 -6.42
C ILE A 256 -14.49 8.55 -6.01
N LEU A 257 -15.29 8.03 -6.94
CA LEU A 257 -16.69 7.69 -6.69
C LEU A 257 -16.85 6.58 -5.65
N ILE A 258 -16.00 5.56 -5.68
CA ILE A 258 -15.97 4.52 -4.66
C ILE A 258 -15.69 5.13 -3.28
N ASN A 259 -14.69 6.01 -3.18
CA ASN A 259 -14.35 6.69 -1.94
C ASN A 259 -15.49 7.59 -1.43
N LEU A 260 -16.14 8.33 -2.31
CA LEU A 260 -17.33 9.14 -1.96
C LEU A 260 -18.46 8.25 -1.45
N LYS A 261 -18.76 7.13 -2.11
CA LYS A 261 -19.76 6.16 -1.65
C LYS A 261 -19.43 5.59 -0.26
N ARG A 262 -18.16 5.29 -0.01
CA ARG A 262 -17.68 4.78 1.31
C ARG A 262 -17.90 5.82 2.40
N VAL A 263 -17.48 7.06 2.16
CA VAL A 263 -17.65 8.17 3.13
C VAL A 263 -19.12 8.40 3.44
N ASP A 264 -19.97 8.50 2.41
CA ASP A 264 -21.40 8.70 2.55
C ASP A 264 -22.08 7.54 3.31
N PHE A 265 -21.70 6.30 2.98
CA PHE A 265 -22.21 5.11 3.68
C PHE A 265 -21.85 5.14 5.19
N VAL A 266 -20.61 5.43 5.53
CA VAL A 266 -20.15 5.51 6.94
C VAL A 266 -20.88 6.63 7.68
N ASN A 267 -21.09 7.78 7.04
CA ASN A 267 -21.82 8.89 7.63
C ASN A 267 -23.28 8.53 7.88
N ARG A 268 -23.96 7.88 6.95
CA ARG A 268 -25.33 7.37 7.15
C ARG A 268 -25.40 6.38 8.32
N VAL A 269 -24.44 5.46 8.43
CA VAL A 269 -24.39 4.53 9.58
C VAL A 269 -24.25 5.28 10.91
N LYS A 270 -23.41 6.32 10.97
CA LYS A 270 -23.26 7.14 12.19
C LYS A 270 -24.55 7.89 12.53
N GLU A 271 -25.23 8.47 11.54
CA GLU A 271 -26.51 9.15 11.72
C GLU A 271 -27.60 8.20 12.21
N ASP A 272 -27.67 6.99 11.64
CA ASP A 272 -28.63 5.97 12.06
C ASP A 272 -28.39 5.52 13.50
N LEU A 273 -27.13 5.30 13.90
CA LEU A 273 -26.76 4.98 15.27
C LEU A 273 -27.16 6.10 16.24
N PHE A 274 -26.87 7.35 15.89
CA PHE A 274 -27.27 8.51 16.69
C PHE A 274 -28.77 8.60 16.84
N ARG A 275 -29.51 8.43 15.75
CA ARG A 275 -30.99 8.48 15.74
C ARG A 275 -31.60 7.37 16.60
N GLN A 276 -31.04 6.15 16.51
CA GLN A 276 -31.48 5.01 17.33
C GLN A 276 -31.24 5.25 18.83
N ALA A 277 -30.04 5.73 19.20
CA ALA A 277 -29.69 6.04 20.57
C ALA A 277 -30.55 7.16 21.15
N SER A 278 -30.84 8.22 20.35
CA SER A 278 -31.72 9.31 20.73
C SER A 278 -33.16 8.82 20.93
N GLY A 279 -33.68 7.94 20.07
CA GLY A 279 -35.03 7.38 20.19
C GLY A 279 -35.20 6.45 21.38
N LYS A 280 -34.13 5.86 21.89
CA LYS A 280 -34.15 5.00 23.10
C LYS A 280 -33.81 5.76 24.39
N ASN A 281 -33.59 7.08 24.33
CA ASN A 281 -33.12 7.90 25.48
C ASN A 281 -31.78 7.41 26.07
N GLU A 282 -30.90 6.84 25.22
CA GLU A 282 -29.55 6.39 25.63
C GLU A 282 -28.55 7.55 25.74
N ILE A 283 -28.91 8.75 25.21
CA ILE A 283 -28.05 9.95 25.21
C ILE A 283 -28.52 10.88 26.31
N ILE A 284 -27.67 11.16 27.29
CA ILE A 284 -27.93 12.07 28.41
C ILE A 284 -27.02 13.30 28.24
N TYR A 285 -27.65 14.48 28.20
CA TYR A 285 -26.96 15.77 28.08
C TYR A 285 -26.86 16.45 29.43
N TYR A 286 -25.73 16.42 30.09
CA TYR A 286 -25.56 17.02 31.42
C TYR A 286 -25.40 18.55 31.38
N TYR A 287 -24.94 19.13 30.26
CA TYR A 287 -24.75 20.57 30.11
C TYR A 287 -26.04 21.34 29.80
N LEU A 288 -27.10 20.65 29.36
CA LEU A 288 -28.40 21.26 29.11
C LEU A 288 -29.26 21.38 30.39
N ASN A 289 -28.85 20.77 31.49
CA ASN A 289 -29.58 20.77 32.77
C ASN A 289 -28.97 21.73 33.79
N SER A 290 -28.10 22.68 33.41
CA SER A 290 -27.42 23.61 34.31
C SER A 290 -28.14 24.95 34.51
N ASP A 291 -29.40 25.07 34.08
CA ASP A 291 -30.26 26.24 34.33
C ASP A 291 -31.42 25.88 35.28
N GLU A 292 -31.11 25.55 36.56
CA GLU A 292 -31.98 25.69 37.70
C GLU A 292 -31.21 26.26 38.88
#